data_25f66d7e618c7f48f7476d94dbed2c24
#
_entry.id   25f66d7e618c7f48f7476d94dbed2c24
#
_cell.length_a   1.000
_cell.length_b   1.000
_cell.length_c   1.000
_cell.angle_alpha   90.00
_cell.angle_beta   90.00
_cell.angle_gamma   90.00
#
_symmetry.space_group_name_H-M   'P 1'
#
loop_
_entity.id
_entity.type
_entity.pdbx_description
1 polymer ?
#
loop_
_entity_poly.entity_id
_entity_poly.type
_entity_poly.pdbx_seq_one_letter_code
_entity_poly.pdbx_strand_id
1 'polypeptide(L)'
;MDQDKKIGYQTLLTSMLLSSPGPLVLGLGLTVGHSSTQFSDFTRRTAEFLALVVAFAVYTVTNKRKMDEKRKHALERRGNSFVGVIMCVSGMSMILLTVLSGRADKGNVVPALAIAILGAATNIFFWRRYTLLLTDISIP
;
A
#
# COMPACT_ATOMS: atom_id res chain seq x y z
N MET A 1 -16.39 -13.14 -16.96
CA MET A 1 -15.47 -12.87 -15.83
C MET A 1 -16.36 -13.01 -14.59
N ASP A 2 -16.07 -13.98 -13.75
CA ASP A 2 -16.87 -14.25 -12.58
C ASP A 2 -17.00 -12.99 -11.73
N GLN A 3 -18.15 -12.80 -11.09
CA GLN A 3 -18.49 -11.58 -10.34
C GLN A 3 -17.44 -11.29 -9.25
N ASP A 4 -16.94 -12.33 -8.60
CA ASP A 4 -15.89 -12.23 -7.57
C ASP A 4 -14.55 -11.69 -8.11
N LYS A 5 -14.19 -12.10 -9.33
CA LYS A 5 -12.97 -11.58 -9.99
C LYS A 5 -13.08 -10.10 -10.36
N LYS A 6 -14.28 -9.66 -10.72
CA LYS A 6 -14.55 -8.25 -11.01
C LYS A 6 -14.47 -7.39 -9.74
N ILE A 7 -15.02 -7.89 -8.64
CA ILE A 7 -14.97 -7.23 -7.33
C ILE A 7 -13.51 -7.11 -6.85
N GLY A 8 -12.74 -8.20 -6.90
CA GLY A 8 -11.33 -8.18 -6.52
C GLY A 8 -10.50 -7.20 -7.34
N TYR A 9 -10.70 -7.17 -8.67
CA TYR A 9 -10.03 -6.22 -9.55
C TYR A 9 -10.37 -4.76 -9.20
N GLN A 10 -11.66 -4.46 -9.04
CA GLN A 10 -12.10 -3.11 -8.68
C GLN A 10 -11.57 -2.68 -7.31
N THR A 11 -11.55 -3.58 -6.34
CA THR A 11 -11.05 -3.27 -5.00
C THR A 11 -9.55 -2.94 -5.02
N LEU A 12 -8.74 -3.75 -5.71
CA LEU A 12 -7.30 -3.49 -5.84
C LEU A 12 -7.01 -2.21 -6.64
N LEU A 13 -7.75 -1.97 -7.72
CA LEU A 13 -7.62 -0.73 -8.51
C LEU A 13 -7.97 0.49 -7.66
N THR A 14 -9.07 0.43 -6.93
CA THR A 14 -9.49 1.52 -6.05
C THR A 14 -8.47 1.77 -4.94
N SER A 15 -7.93 0.71 -4.32
CA SER A 15 -6.87 0.82 -3.30
C SER A 15 -5.62 1.49 -3.86
N MET A 16 -5.21 1.11 -5.07
CA MET A 16 -4.06 1.69 -5.74
C MET A 16 -4.27 3.18 -6.05
N LEU A 17 -5.45 3.55 -6.57
CA LEU A 17 -5.79 4.94 -6.87
C LEU A 17 -5.88 5.81 -5.61
N LEU A 18 -6.48 5.30 -4.53
CA LEU A 18 -6.54 6.03 -3.26
C LEU A 18 -5.19 6.17 -2.56
N SER A 19 -4.27 5.23 -2.77
CA SER A 19 -2.92 5.27 -2.18
C SER A 19 -1.94 6.11 -3.00
N SER A 20 -2.22 6.40 -4.28
CA SER A 20 -1.32 7.14 -5.16
C SER A 20 -1.06 8.60 -4.74
N PRO A 21 -2.02 9.36 -4.17
CA PRO A 21 -1.76 10.73 -3.75
C PRO A 21 -0.72 10.84 -2.61
N GLY A 22 -0.62 9.83 -1.75
CA GLY A 22 0.29 9.84 -0.61
C GLY A 22 1.77 10.09 -1.00
N PRO A 23 2.38 9.23 -1.82
CA PRO A 23 3.75 9.44 -2.29
C PRO A 23 3.95 10.74 -3.07
N LEU A 24 2.96 11.15 -3.89
CA LEU A 24 3.04 12.36 -4.70
C LEU A 24 3.07 13.62 -3.82
N VAL A 25 2.14 13.74 -2.87
CA VAL A 25 2.05 14.91 -1.98
C VAL A 25 3.28 14.98 -1.08
N LEU A 26 3.74 13.85 -0.53
CA LEU A 26 4.95 13.82 0.30
C LEU A 26 6.21 14.10 -0.52
N GLY A 27 6.31 13.59 -1.75
CA GLY A 27 7.40 13.90 -2.66
C GLY A 27 7.49 15.39 -2.98
N LEU A 28 6.35 16.04 -3.25
CA LEU A 28 6.27 17.49 -3.42
C LEU A 28 6.63 18.22 -2.10
N GLY A 29 6.19 17.73 -0.95
CA GLY A 29 6.54 18.29 0.35
C GLY A 29 8.05 18.27 0.62
N LEU A 30 8.76 17.23 0.16
CA LEU A 30 10.22 17.13 0.28
C LEU A 30 10.98 18.16 -0.57
N THR A 31 10.41 18.66 -1.66
CA THR A 31 11.06 19.72 -2.47
C THR A 31 10.99 21.08 -1.78
N VAL A 32 10.04 21.28 -0.87
CA VAL A 32 9.82 22.54 -0.15
C VAL A 32 10.49 22.53 1.24
N GLY A 33 10.62 21.36 1.86
CA GLY A 33 11.20 21.24 3.20
C GLY A 33 11.93 19.91 3.38
N HIS A 34 13.21 19.98 3.79
CA HIS A 34 14.03 18.80 4.05
C HIS A 34 13.89 18.38 5.52
N SER A 35 12.96 17.48 5.82
CA SER A 35 12.81 16.86 7.14
C SER A 35 13.03 15.36 7.07
N SER A 36 13.85 14.82 7.96
CA SER A 36 14.10 13.38 8.07
C SER A 36 12.79 12.59 8.28
N THR A 37 11.85 13.16 9.02
CA THR A 37 10.53 12.58 9.26
C THR A 37 9.70 12.51 7.98
N GLN A 38 9.71 13.57 7.17
CA GLN A 38 9.00 13.60 5.88
C GLN A 38 9.61 12.60 4.89
N PHE A 39 10.94 12.48 4.86
CA PHE A 39 11.63 11.52 4.02
C PHE A 39 11.30 10.08 4.43
N SER A 40 11.25 9.80 5.72
CA SER A 40 10.85 8.50 6.26
C SER A 40 9.42 8.13 5.87
N ASP A 41 8.47 9.06 6.03
CA ASP A 41 7.07 8.84 5.66
C ASP A 41 6.88 8.71 4.14
N PHE A 42 7.61 9.47 3.34
CA PHE A 42 7.65 9.32 1.89
C PHE A 42 8.14 7.93 1.47
N THR A 43 9.23 7.45 2.07
CA THR A 43 9.80 6.12 1.79
C THR A 43 8.78 5.03 2.12
N ARG A 44 8.14 5.11 3.27
CA ARG A 44 7.10 4.17 3.69
C ARG A 44 5.91 4.16 2.72
N ARG A 45 5.37 5.32 2.41
CA ARG A 45 4.22 5.45 1.49
C ARG A 45 4.53 4.98 0.08
N THR A 46 5.74 5.23 -0.38
CA THR A 46 6.20 4.74 -1.67
C THR A 46 6.31 3.22 -1.67
N ALA A 47 6.82 2.62 -0.61
CA ALA A 47 6.89 1.16 -0.46
C ALA A 47 5.49 0.53 -0.42
N GLU A 48 4.56 1.10 0.34
CA GLU A 48 3.15 0.67 0.38
C GLU A 48 2.50 0.73 -1.00
N PHE A 49 2.72 1.82 -1.74
CA PHE A 49 2.20 1.98 -3.10
C PHE A 49 2.78 0.96 -4.08
N LEU A 50 4.10 0.75 -4.05
CA LEU A 50 4.75 -0.28 -4.87
C LEU A 50 4.24 -1.69 -4.56
N ALA A 51 4.00 -2.00 -3.29
CA ALA A 51 3.40 -3.26 -2.87
C ALA A 51 2.01 -3.47 -3.49
N LEU A 52 1.16 -2.43 -3.51
CA LEU A 52 -0.15 -2.47 -4.14
C LEU A 52 -0.06 -2.63 -5.66
N VAL A 53 0.89 -1.96 -6.32
CA VAL A 53 1.13 -2.12 -7.76
C VAL A 53 1.53 -3.57 -8.10
N VAL A 54 2.42 -4.16 -7.31
CA VAL A 54 2.82 -5.56 -7.49
C VAL A 54 1.65 -6.51 -7.26
N ALA A 55 0.88 -6.31 -6.18
CA ALA A 55 -0.30 -7.12 -5.91
C ALA A 55 -1.33 -7.03 -7.04
N PHE A 56 -1.58 -5.83 -7.56
CA PHE A 56 -2.47 -5.61 -8.70
C PHE A 56 -1.95 -6.28 -9.98
N ALA A 57 -0.66 -6.19 -10.26
CA ALA A 57 -0.04 -6.83 -11.43
C ALA A 57 -0.14 -8.36 -11.35
N VAL A 58 0.19 -8.94 -10.20
CA VAL A 58 0.06 -10.39 -9.95
C VAL A 58 -1.39 -10.82 -10.12
N TYR A 59 -2.33 -10.11 -9.49
CA TYR A 59 -3.75 -10.41 -9.61
C TYR A 59 -4.24 -10.36 -11.06
N THR A 60 -3.85 -9.34 -11.82
CA THR A 60 -4.24 -9.15 -13.20
C THR A 60 -3.69 -10.26 -14.10
N VAL A 61 -2.42 -10.62 -13.93
CA VAL A 61 -1.78 -11.69 -14.70
C VAL A 61 -2.39 -13.04 -14.40
N THR A 62 -2.64 -13.34 -13.12
CA THR A 62 -3.23 -14.61 -12.68
C THR A 62 -4.66 -14.80 -13.15
N ASN A 63 -5.44 -13.71 -13.23
CA ASN A 63 -6.85 -13.80 -13.62
C ASN A 63 -7.11 -13.65 -15.13
N LYS A 64 -6.22 -12.99 -15.89
CA LYS A 64 -6.38 -12.83 -17.34
C LYS A 64 -5.85 -14.00 -18.15
N ARG A 65 -4.87 -14.74 -17.66
CA ARG A 65 -4.32 -15.92 -18.34
C ARG A 65 -4.93 -17.19 -17.76
N LYS A 66 -5.32 -18.13 -18.63
CA LYS A 66 -5.57 -19.53 -18.24
C LYS A 66 -4.23 -20.14 -17.88
N MET A 67 -3.79 -19.91 -16.63
CA MET A 67 -2.53 -20.46 -16.11
C MET A 67 -2.82 -21.77 -15.39
N ASP A 68 -1.87 -22.67 -15.47
CA ASP A 68 -1.86 -23.87 -14.63
C ASP A 68 -1.82 -23.48 -13.15
N GLU A 69 -2.61 -24.15 -12.30
CA GLU A 69 -2.74 -23.83 -10.87
C GLU A 69 -1.39 -23.78 -10.16
N LYS A 70 -0.45 -24.65 -10.51
CA LYS A 70 0.92 -24.62 -9.97
C LYS A 70 1.66 -23.31 -10.26
N ARG A 71 1.53 -22.80 -11.48
CA ARG A 71 2.14 -21.53 -11.89
C ARG A 71 1.47 -20.33 -11.22
N LYS A 72 0.17 -20.38 -11.04
CA LYS A 72 -0.61 -19.37 -10.34
C LYS A 72 -0.14 -19.24 -8.89
N HIS A 73 -0.11 -20.34 -8.14
CA HIS A 73 0.38 -20.34 -6.76
C HIS A 73 1.84 -19.91 -6.63
N ALA A 74 2.70 -20.30 -7.59
CA ALA A 74 4.09 -19.86 -7.58
C ALA A 74 4.22 -18.34 -7.79
N LEU A 75 3.41 -17.76 -8.67
CA LEU A 75 3.42 -16.32 -8.93
C LEU A 75 2.86 -15.52 -7.74
N GLU A 76 1.77 -15.97 -7.15
CA GLU A 76 1.18 -15.38 -5.94
C GLU A 76 2.17 -15.43 -4.78
N ARG A 77 2.84 -16.57 -4.55
CA ARG A 77 3.85 -16.70 -3.50
C ARG A 77 5.04 -15.78 -3.71
N ARG A 78 5.54 -15.66 -4.96
CA ARG A 78 6.62 -14.73 -5.29
C ARG A 78 6.21 -13.28 -5.10
N GLY A 79 5.00 -12.90 -5.55
CA GLY A 79 4.45 -11.57 -5.35
C GLY A 79 4.34 -11.21 -3.87
N ASN A 80 3.76 -12.08 -3.06
CA ASN A 80 3.62 -11.88 -1.62
C ASN A 80 4.99 -11.80 -0.91
N SER A 81 5.96 -12.64 -1.31
CA SER A 81 7.33 -12.59 -0.78
C SER A 81 8.01 -11.27 -1.14
N PHE A 82 7.84 -10.78 -2.37
CA PHE A 82 8.39 -9.49 -2.80
C PHE A 82 7.79 -8.31 -2.02
N VAL A 83 6.48 -8.30 -1.83
CA VAL A 83 5.78 -7.32 -0.99
C VAL A 83 6.31 -7.36 0.44
N GLY A 84 6.47 -8.54 1.02
CA GLY A 84 7.04 -8.71 2.36
C GLY A 84 8.45 -8.14 2.49
N VAL A 85 9.32 -8.38 1.50
CA VAL A 85 10.68 -7.83 1.47
C VAL A 85 10.66 -6.30 1.39
N ILE A 86 9.84 -5.71 0.51
CA ILE A 86 9.70 -4.24 0.41
C ILE A 86 9.27 -3.64 1.74
N MET A 87 8.29 -4.25 2.41
CA MET A 87 7.80 -3.75 3.71
C MET A 87 8.87 -3.87 4.80
N CYS A 88 9.62 -4.96 4.85
CA CYS A 88 10.73 -5.13 5.80
C CYS A 88 11.84 -4.10 5.56
N VAL A 89 12.25 -3.90 4.32
CA VAL A 89 13.28 -2.91 3.96
C VAL A 89 12.81 -1.50 4.33
N SER A 90 11.56 -1.17 4.03
CA SER A 90 10.98 0.13 4.40
C SER A 90 10.97 0.33 5.93
N GLY A 91 10.55 -0.68 6.70
CA GLY A 91 10.56 -0.63 8.15
C GLY A 91 11.96 -0.48 8.74
N MET A 92 12.93 -1.24 8.24
CA MET A 92 14.34 -1.10 8.65
C MET A 92 14.92 0.28 8.30
N SER A 93 14.61 0.81 7.13
CA SER A 93 15.03 2.16 6.74
C SER A 93 14.48 3.22 7.67
N MET A 94 13.23 3.08 8.12
CA MET A 94 12.65 4.01 9.11
C MET A 94 13.37 3.94 10.46
N ILE A 95 13.64 2.75 10.96
CA ILE A 95 14.38 2.58 12.23
C ILE A 95 15.76 3.20 12.11
N LEU A 96 16.47 2.90 11.02
CA LEU A 96 17.82 3.41 10.79
C LEU A 96 17.84 4.95 10.70
N LEU A 97 16.91 5.53 9.94
CA LEU A 97 16.78 6.99 9.84
C LEU A 97 16.46 7.62 11.20
N THR A 98 15.58 7.02 12.00
CA THR A 98 15.24 7.52 13.32
C THR A 98 16.44 7.50 14.27
N VAL A 99 17.22 6.42 14.25
CA VAL A 99 18.41 6.26 15.10
C VAL A 99 19.53 7.21 14.66
N LEU A 100 19.78 7.33 13.34
CA LEU A 100 20.86 8.17 12.81
C LEU A 100 20.53 9.67 12.87
N SER A 101 19.25 10.05 12.72
CA SER A 101 18.85 11.46 12.73
C SER A 101 18.95 12.14 14.09
N GLY A 102 19.03 11.40 15.19
CA GLY A 102 19.40 11.84 16.55
C GLY A 102 18.74 13.12 17.11
N ARG A 103 18.04 13.90 16.29
CA ARG A 103 17.32 15.13 16.58
C ARG A 103 16.05 15.18 15.75
N ALA A 104 14.93 15.39 16.41
CA ALA A 104 13.67 15.72 15.73
C ALA A 104 13.82 17.10 15.07
N ASP A 105 14.13 17.13 13.79
CA ASP A 105 13.98 18.34 13.01
C ASP A 105 12.52 18.78 13.08
N LYS A 106 12.31 20.05 13.46
CA LYS A 106 10.98 20.66 13.52
C LYS A 106 10.46 20.89 12.10
N GLY A 107 10.15 19.79 11.40
CA GLY A 107 9.52 19.85 10.09
C GLY A 107 8.04 20.25 10.21
N ASN A 108 7.45 20.73 9.12
CA ASN A 108 6.03 21.02 9.07
C ASN A 108 5.23 19.71 9.17
N VAL A 109 4.60 19.47 10.31
CA VAL A 109 3.86 18.22 10.62
C VAL A 109 2.49 18.18 9.92
N VAL A 110 1.99 19.32 9.46
CA VAL A 110 0.63 19.45 8.90
C VAL A 110 0.40 18.55 7.67
N PRO A 111 1.29 18.47 6.66
CA PRO A 111 1.08 17.57 5.52
C PRO A 111 1.09 16.09 5.94
N ALA A 112 1.99 15.71 6.84
CA ALA A 112 2.06 14.33 7.34
C ALA A 112 0.80 13.95 8.13
N LEU A 113 0.27 14.86 8.95
CA LEU A 113 -0.96 14.66 9.70
C LEU A 113 -2.17 14.53 8.76
N ALA A 114 -2.29 15.40 7.76
CA ALA A 114 -3.38 15.33 6.78
C ALA A 114 -3.40 13.99 6.03
N ILE A 115 -2.22 13.49 5.62
CA ILE A 115 -2.10 12.20 4.94
C ILE A 115 -2.37 11.04 5.89
N ALA A 116 -1.96 11.14 7.15
CA ALA A 116 -2.25 10.12 8.16
C ALA A 116 -3.77 9.99 8.40
N ILE A 117 -4.49 11.12 8.50
CA ILE A 117 -5.95 11.14 8.63
C ILE A 117 -6.62 10.53 7.39
N LEU A 118 -6.20 10.93 6.19
CA LEU A 118 -6.69 10.35 4.94
C LEU A 118 -6.44 8.83 4.86
N GLY A 119 -5.25 8.39 5.25
CA GLY A 119 -4.89 6.97 5.29
C GLY A 119 -5.75 6.19 6.30
N ALA A 120 -5.97 6.74 7.49
CA ALA A 120 -6.84 6.14 8.50
C ALA A 120 -8.28 6.02 8.00
N ALA A 121 -8.84 7.09 7.42
CA ALA A 121 -10.18 7.09 6.84
C ALA A 121 -10.31 6.04 5.72
N THR A 122 -9.32 5.95 4.84
CA THR A 122 -9.26 4.96 3.76
C THR A 122 -9.23 3.53 4.32
N ASN A 123 -8.43 3.26 5.33
CA ASN A 123 -8.34 1.94 5.96
C ASN A 123 -9.66 1.55 6.64
N ILE A 124 -10.32 2.48 7.33
CA ILE A 124 -11.63 2.26 7.94
C ILE A 124 -12.67 1.95 6.85
N PHE A 125 -12.65 2.69 5.74
CA PHE A 125 -13.55 2.46 4.61
C PHE A 125 -13.37 1.06 4.03
N PHE A 126 -12.14 0.62 3.76
CA PHE A 126 -11.86 -0.71 3.25
C PHE A 126 -12.19 -1.79 4.27
N TRP A 127 -11.88 -1.60 5.54
CA TRP A 127 -12.24 -2.54 6.58
C TRP A 127 -13.75 -2.79 6.63
N ARG A 128 -14.56 -1.73 6.64
CA ARG A 128 -16.03 -1.85 6.59
C ARG A 128 -16.50 -2.57 5.32
N ARG A 129 -15.92 -2.24 4.17
CA ARG A 129 -16.28 -2.87 2.90
C ARG A 129 -15.94 -4.37 2.88
N TYR A 130 -14.78 -4.75 3.39
CA TYR A 130 -14.41 -6.17 3.51
C TYR A 130 -15.28 -6.92 4.49
N THR A 131 -15.61 -6.33 5.64
CA THR A 131 -16.47 -6.94 6.64
C THR A 131 -17.88 -7.20 6.07
N LEU A 132 -18.45 -6.24 5.35
CA LEU A 132 -19.75 -6.39 4.69
C LEU A 132 -19.73 -7.52 3.63
N LEU A 133 -18.67 -7.61 2.82
CA LEU A 133 -18.54 -8.68 1.82
C LEU A 133 -18.41 -10.06 2.46
N LEU A 134 -17.71 -10.18 3.57
CA LEU A 134 -17.57 -11.45 4.32
C LEU A 134 -18.89 -11.86 4.98
N THR A 135 -19.69 -10.91 5.43
CA THR A 135 -21.01 -11.18 6.03
C THR A 135 -22.02 -11.64 4.98
N ASP A 136 -21.93 -11.11 3.76
CA ASP A 136 -22.84 -11.48 2.65
C ASP A 136 -22.55 -12.89 2.09
N ILE A 137 -21.30 -13.37 2.25
CA ILE A 137 -20.90 -14.73 1.82
C ILE A 137 -21.25 -15.80 2.87
N SER A 138 -21.51 -15.42 4.11
CA SER A 138 -21.75 -16.34 5.23
C SER A 138 -23.23 -16.63 5.52
N ILE A 139 -24.16 -16.22 4.65
CA ILE A 139 -25.56 -16.61 4.75
C ILE A 139 -25.77 -17.85 3.86
N PRO A 140 -26.09 -19.07 4.46
CA PRO A 140 -26.37 -20.28 3.71
C PRO A 140 -27.69 -20.20 2.97
#